data_1f4e0f257bb073567d5fc9ed459a0ed8
#
_entry.id   1f4e0f257bb073567d5fc9ed459a0ed8
#
_cell.length_a   1.000
_cell.length_b   1.000
_cell.length_c   1.000
_cell.angle_alpha   90.00
_cell.angle_beta   90.00
_cell.angle_gamma   90.00
#
_symmetry.space_group_name_H-M   'P 1'
#
loop_
_entity.id
_entity.type
_entity.pdbx_description
1 polymer ?
#
loop_
_entity_poly.entity_id
_entity_poly.type
_entity_poly.pdbx_seq_one_letter_code
_entity_poly.pdbx_strand_id
1 'polypeptide(L)'
;MARVPKRNNEPTQNDDPAQGSVQAAAFSARRLLRAARVGTLATSANGHPFASLVTPACAPDLSILMLLSRLSPHTRHLMADPRCSILVAGVPESANPQTTPRVTVSGTAEALQDPAAKSRFLAIHPYAALYADFGDFSLFRLTPADAQFVGGFARAHRLDGATLLPDAEAVATIAAAEDGILSHCNHDHPDALAAIAAAPGAWRMVTADVDGFDLAQDERVRRFAWSAPVATATGIRTELVAMTKAARATARETH
;
A
#
# COMPACT_ATOMS: atom_id res chain seq x y z
N MET A 1 28.36 -55.21 20.19
CA MET A 1 27.40 -54.65 19.23
C MET A 1 26.84 -53.37 19.80
N ALA A 2 27.42 -52.23 19.39
CA ALA A 2 27.02 -50.92 19.85
C ALA A 2 26.02 -50.30 18.83
N ARG A 3 24.83 -49.88 19.29
CA ARG A 3 23.78 -49.26 18.49
C ARG A 3 24.16 -47.79 18.22
N VAL A 4 24.31 -47.41 16.95
CA VAL A 4 24.46 -46.04 16.47
C VAL A 4 23.11 -45.34 16.56
N PRO A 5 22.99 -44.11 17.14
CA PRO A 5 21.76 -43.37 17.16
C PRO A 5 21.49 -42.77 15.77
N LYS A 6 20.28 -42.96 15.26
CA LYS A 6 19.76 -42.27 14.06
C LYS A 6 19.62 -40.77 14.36
N ARG A 7 20.33 -39.93 13.62
CA ARG A 7 20.08 -38.48 13.55
C ARG A 7 18.77 -38.26 12.78
N ASN A 8 17.81 -37.67 13.45
CA ASN A 8 16.64 -37.05 12.78
C ASN A 8 17.14 -35.82 12.03
N ASN A 9 17.13 -35.88 10.70
CA ASN A 9 17.22 -34.71 9.85
C ASN A 9 15.83 -34.05 9.80
N GLU A 10 15.62 -33.02 10.60
CA GLU A 10 14.57 -32.05 10.32
C GLU A 10 15.00 -31.24 9.08
N PRO A 11 14.11 -30.96 8.12
CA PRO A 11 14.42 -30.11 6.99
C PRO A 11 14.57 -28.67 7.52
N THR A 12 15.82 -28.18 7.56
CA THR A 12 16.11 -26.75 7.68
C THR A 12 15.47 -26.04 6.50
N GLN A 13 14.57 -25.07 6.77
CA GLN A 13 14.12 -24.11 5.78
C GLN A 13 15.36 -23.52 5.11
N ASN A 14 15.58 -23.87 3.86
CA ASN A 14 16.58 -23.26 3.00
C ASN A 14 16.07 -21.84 2.69
N ASP A 15 16.59 -20.84 3.39
CA ASP A 15 16.48 -19.43 2.98
C ASP A 15 17.34 -19.25 1.72
N ASP A 16 16.70 -19.44 0.56
CA ASP A 16 17.32 -19.13 -0.73
C ASP A 16 17.51 -17.61 -0.83
N PRO A 17 18.77 -17.10 -0.94
CA PRO A 17 19.03 -15.67 -1.05
C PRO A 17 18.29 -14.98 -2.20
N ALA A 18 17.93 -15.71 -3.25
CA ALA A 18 17.12 -15.21 -4.36
C ALA A 18 15.66 -15.00 -3.95
N GLN A 19 15.08 -15.88 -3.14
CA GLN A 19 13.72 -15.72 -2.60
C GLN A 19 13.66 -14.54 -1.62
N GLY A 20 14.64 -14.39 -0.74
CA GLY A 20 14.74 -13.22 0.16
C GLY A 20 14.80 -11.90 -0.60
N SER A 21 15.52 -11.86 -1.73
CA SER A 21 15.58 -10.70 -2.63
C SER A 21 14.21 -10.37 -3.28
N VAL A 22 13.47 -11.39 -3.73
CA VAL A 22 12.14 -11.22 -4.36
C VAL A 22 11.10 -10.77 -3.33
N GLN A 23 11.08 -11.32 -2.12
CA GLN A 23 10.18 -10.89 -1.04
C GLN A 23 10.46 -9.45 -0.61
N ALA A 24 11.71 -9.04 -0.51
CA ALA A 24 12.11 -7.66 -0.23
C ALA A 24 11.66 -6.70 -1.35
N ALA A 25 11.77 -7.12 -2.61
CA ALA A 25 11.28 -6.36 -3.77
C ALA A 25 9.74 -6.23 -3.74
N ALA A 26 9.03 -7.31 -3.42
CA ALA A 26 7.57 -7.30 -3.28
C ALA A 26 7.12 -6.35 -2.16
N PHE A 27 7.74 -6.41 -1.00
CA PHE A 27 7.44 -5.48 0.10
C PHE A 27 7.73 -4.02 -0.30
N SER A 28 8.84 -3.76 -0.98
CA SER A 28 9.18 -2.41 -1.48
C SER A 28 8.15 -1.91 -2.50
N ALA A 29 7.69 -2.78 -3.41
CA ALA A 29 6.63 -2.47 -4.36
C ALA A 29 5.30 -2.13 -3.64
N ARG A 30 4.90 -2.92 -2.64
CA ARG A 30 3.68 -2.66 -1.83
C ARG A 30 3.78 -1.34 -1.07
N ARG A 31 4.93 -1.05 -0.44
CA ARG A 31 5.16 0.24 0.24
C ARG A 31 4.98 1.42 -0.71
N LEU A 32 5.49 1.32 -1.92
CA LEU A 32 5.37 2.36 -2.93
C LEU A 32 3.91 2.54 -3.38
N LEU A 33 3.20 1.44 -3.66
CA LEU A 33 1.78 1.47 -4.04
C LEU A 33 0.91 2.11 -2.95
N ARG A 34 1.09 1.70 -1.69
CA ARG A 34 0.30 2.22 -0.56
C ARG A 34 0.60 3.70 -0.25
N ALA A 35 1.82 4.16 -0.54
CA ALA A 35 2.20 5.56 -0.35
C ALA A 35 1.75 6.47 -1.51
N ALA A 36 1.40 5.90 -2.67
CA ALA A 36 1.05 6.67 -3.86
C ALA A 36 -0.25 7.44 -3.65
N ARG A 37 -0.24 8.71 -4.01
CA ARG A 37 -1.42 9.60 -4.04
C ARG A 37 -1.80 9.99 -5.45
N VAL A 38 -0.93 9.72 -6.41
CA VAL A 38 -1.10 9.95 -7.83
C VAL A 38 -0.50 8.79 -8.60
N GLY A 39 -1.11 8.44 -9.73
CA GLY A 39 -0.63 7.40 -10.63
C GLY A 39 -1.05 7.68 -12.07
N THR A 40 -0.41 6.99 -12.99
CA THR A 40 -0.80 6.99 -14.40
C THR A 40 -1.55 5.70 -14.71
N LEU A 41 -2.84 5.81 -14.98
CA LEU A 41 -3.68 4.71 -15.42
C LEU A 41 -3.56 4.58 -16.95
N ALA A 42 -3.13 3.41 -17.41
CA ALA A 42 -3.12 3.05 -18.83
C ALA A 42 -4.33 2.16 -19.14
N THR A 43 -5.10 2.55 -20.13
CA THR A 43 -6.27 1.85 -20.67
C THR A 43 -6.16 1.70 -22.18
N SER A 44 -7.05 0.93 -22.78
CA SER A 44 -7.10 0.75 -24.23
C SER A 44 -8.44 1.18 -24.82
N ALA A 45 -8.42 1.89 -25.92
CA ALA A 45 -9.59 2.25 -26.73
C ALA A 45 -9.43 1.68 -28.13
N ASN A 46 -10.16 0.63 -28.50
CA ASN A 46 -10.07 -0.02 -29.83
C ASN A 46 -8.62 -0.42 -30.20
N GLY A 47 -7.85 -0.91 -29.20
CA GLY A 47 -6.45 -1.26 -29.39
C GLY A 47 -5.45 -0.09 -29.31
N HIS A 48 -5.93 1.16 -29.19
CA HIS A 48 -5.05 2.31 -28.98
C HIS A 48 -4.82 2.54 -27.48
N PRO A 49 -3.55 2.61 -27.02
CA PRO A 49 -3.22 2.88 -25.62
C PRO A 49 -3.59 4.32 -25.26
N PHE A 50 -4.10 4.51 -24.04
CA PHE A 50 -4.44 5.81 -23.47
C PHE A 50 -3.96 5.89 -22.05
N ALA A 51 -3.27 6.97 -21.69
CA ALA A 51 -2.76 7.21 -20.34
C ALA A 51 -3.45 8.43 -19.73
N SER A 52 -3.80 8.33 -18.44
CA SER A 52 -4.43 9.41 -17.70
C SER A 52 -3.95 9.46 -16.25
N LEU A 53 -3.94 10.64 -15.65
CA LEU A 53 -3.68 10.80 -14.24
C LEU A 53 -4.89 10.35 -13.43
N VAL A 54 -4.64 9.55 -12.38
CA VAL A 54 -5.64 9.12 -11.40
C VAL A 54 -5.06 9.21 -9.98
N THR A 55 -5.95 9.15 -8.98
CA THR A 55 -5.59 9.14 -7.56
C THR A 55 -5.89 7.77 -6.96
N PRO A 56 -4.89 6.87 -6.89
CA PRO A 56 -5.08 5.53 -6.35
C PRO A 56 -5.09 5.53 -4.83
N ALA A 57 -5.82 4.57 -4.25
CA ALA A 57 -5.67 4.13 -2.87
C ALA A 57 -5.58 2.60 -2.83
N CYS A 58 -4.93 2.01 -1.82
CA CYS A 58 -4.89 0.56 -1.70
C CYS A 58 -5.91 0.07 -0.66
N ALA A 59 -6.68 -0.96 -1.03
CA ALA A 59 -7.43 -1.77 -0.08
C ALA A 59 -6.48 -2.62 0.78
N PRO A 60 -6.93 -3.23 1.89
CA PRO A 60 -6.09 -4.07 2.73
C PRO A 60 -5.39 -5.20 1.96
N ASP A 61 -6.08 -5.81 1.00
CA ASP A 61 -5.60 -6.90 0.11
C ASP A 61 -4.68 -6.43 -1.03
N LEU A 62 -4.31 -5.14 -1.07
CA LEU A 62 -3.54 -4.47 -2.11
C LEU A 62 -4.30 -4.25 -3.43
N SER A 63 -5.57 -4.60 -3.56
CA SER A 63 -6.34 -4.13 -4.71
C SER A 63 -6.35 -2.60 -4.75
N ILE A 64 -6.33 -2.01 -5.96
CA ILE A 64 -6.18 -0.56 -6.13
C ILE A 64 -7.55 0.07 -6.36
N LEU A 65 -7.92 0.97 -5.47
CA LEU A 65 -9.18 1.71 -5.50
C LEU A 65 -8.97 3.03 -6.26
N MET A 66 -9.90 3.38 -7.11
CA MET A 66 -9.92 4.63 -7.86
C MET A 66 -11.35 5.17 -7.94
N LEU A 67 -11.56 6.44 -7.63
CA LEU A 67 -12.85 7.10 -7.79
C LEU A 67 -12.88 7.81 -9.15
N LEU A 68 -13.65 7.28 -10.10
CA LEU A 68 -13.61 7.68 -11.51
C LEU A 68 -14.98 8.19 -11.98
N SER A 69 -14.97 9.33 -12.71
CA SER A 69 -16.18 9.84 -13.36
C SER A 69 -16.49 9.08 -14.65
N ARG A 70 -17.75 8.72 -14.87
CA ARG A 70 -18.25 8.11 -16.13
C ARG A 70 -18.07 9.03 -17.34
N LEU A 71 -17.89 10.31 -17.12
CA LEU A 71 -17.64 11.28 -18.18
C LEU A 71 -16.21 11.22 -18.72
N SER A 72 -15.29 10.63 -17.96
CA SER A 72 -13.88 10.52 -18.34
C SER A 72 -13.66 9.45 -19.43
N PRO A 73 -12.75 9.69 -20.39
CA PRO A 73 -12.42 8.69 -21.41
C PRO A 73 -11.95 7.36 -20.83
N HIS A 74 -11.05 7.39 -19.83
CA HIS A 74 -10.52 6.18 -19.20
C HIS A 74 -11.60 5.29 -18.58
N THR A 75 -12.65 5.86 -18.01
CA THR A 75 -13.76 5.09 -17.44
C THR A 75 -14.54 4.37 -18.54
N ARG A 76 -14.82 5.06 -19.66
CA ARG A 76 -15.48 4.42 -20.83
C ARG A 76 -14.61 3.30 -21.41
N HIS A 77 -13.28 3.47 -21.45
CA HIS A 77 -12.37 2.42 -21.90
C HIS A 77 -12.44 1.19 -20.98
N LEU A 78 -12.39 1.38 -19.64
CA LEU A 78 -12.49 0.29 -18.68
C LEU A 78 -13.83 -0.46 -18.76
N MET A 79 -14.92 0.24 -19.04
CA MET A 79 -16.22 -0.42 -19.24
C MET A 79 -16.27 -1.26 -20.51
N ALA A 80 -15.50 -0.94 -21.53
CA ALA A 80 -15.39 -1.68 -22.76
C ALA A 80 -14.34 -2.81 -22.69
N ASP A 81 -13.21 -2.55 -22.04
CA ASP A 81 -12.14 -3.50 -21.79
C ASP A 81 -11.54 -3.25 -20.39
N PRO A 82 -11.81 -4.13 -19.41
CA PRO A 82 -11.38 -3.92 -18.03
C PRO A 82 -9.88 -4.07 -17.82
N ARG A 83 -9.14 -4.54 -18.80
CA ARG A 83 -7.67 -4.70 -18.71
C ARG A 83 -7.00 -3.34 -18.68
N CYS A 84 -6.16 -3.15 -17.68
CA CYS A 84 -5.45 -1.89 -17.50
C CYS A 84 -4.14 -2.11 -16.74
N SER A 85 -3.35 -1.07 -16.67
CA SER A 85 -2.23 -1.00 -15.75
C SER A 85 -2.13 0.37 -15.11
N ILE A 86 -1.55 0.41 -13.91
CA ILE A 86 -1.24 1.65 -13.22
C ILE A 86 0.24 1.73 -12.91
N LEU A 87 0.85 2.86 -13.27
CA LEU A 87 2.21 3.21 -12.90
C LEU A 87 2.18 4.20 -11.73
N VAL A 88 2.91 3.88 -10.67
CA VAL A 88 3.25 4.83 -9.60
C VAL A 88 4.76 4.93 -9.46
N ALA A 89 5.25 6.10 -9.07
CA ALA A 89 6.65 6.36 -8.84
C ALA A 89 6.85 7.08 -7.50
N GLY A 90 8.00 6.84 -6.89
CA GLY A 90 8.44 7.59 -5.72
C GLY A 90 8.86 9.02 -6.08
N VAL A 91 9.32 9.75 -5.07
CA VAL A 91 9.90 11.08 -5.27
C VAL A 91 11.33 10.92 -5.78
N PRO A 92 11.75 11.63 -6.85
CA PRO A 92 13.14 11.61 -7.30
C PRO A 92 14.08 12.15 -6.21
N GLU A 93 15.09 11.37 -5.85
CA GLU A 93 16.12 11.74 -4.87
C GLU A 93 17.43 12.19 -5.56
N SER A 94 17.51 12.05 -6.88
CA SER A 94 18.69 12.42 -7.66
C SER A 94 18.32 13.12 -8.97
N ALA A 95 19.30 13.74 -9.60
CA ALA A 95 19.13 14.40 -10.90
C ALA A 95 18.74 13.42 -12.04
N ASN A 96 19.01 12.12 -11.87
CA ASN A 96 18.60 11.10 -12.84
C ASN A 96 17.25 10.49 -12.43
N PRO A 97 16.12 10.85 -13.09
CA PRO A 97 14.81 10.33 -12.72
C PRO A 97 14.65 8.82 -12.93
N GLN A 98 15.52 8.18 -13.75
CA GLN A 98 15.48 6.74 -13.96
C GLN A 98 15.92 5.92 -12.75
N THR A 99 16.59 6.54 -11.78
CA THR A 99 16.92 5.90 -10.50
C THR A 99 15.75 5.88 -9.52
N THR A 100 14.68 6.63 -9.79
CA THR A 100 13.50 6.70 -8.94
C THR A 100 12.79 5.35 -8.87
N PRO A 101 12.52 4.82 -7.66
CA PRO A 101 11.72 3.62 -7.50
C PRO A 101 10.33 3.79 -8.13
N ARG A 102 9.90 2.77 -8.88
CA ARG A 102 8.58 2.79 -9.53
C ARG A 102 8.03 1.39 -9.68
N VAL A 103 6.71 1.29 -9.75
CA VAL A 103 6.02 0.03 -9.97
C VAL A 103 4.87 0.23 -10.96
N THR A 104 4.79 -0.65 -11.95
CA THR A 104 3.64 -0.80 -12.82
C THR A 104 2.90 -2.06 -12.40
N VAL A 105 1.63 -1.93 -12.08
CA VAL A 105 0.73 -3.05 -11.77
C VAL A 105 -0.21 -3.24 -12.92
N SER A 106 -0.32 -4.46 -13.46
CA SER A 106 -1.28 -4.83 -14.49
C SER A 106 -2.37 -5.71 -13.88
N GLY A 107 -3.59 -5.58 -14.39
CA GLY A 107 -4.74 -6.33 -13.92
C GLY A 107 -6.03 -5.95 -14.62
N THR A 108 -7.15 -6.22 -13.96
CA THR A 108 -8.49 -5.86 -14.43
C THR A 108 -9.17 -4.93 -13.44
N ALA A 109 -9.83 -3.88 -13.94
CA ALA A 109 -10.56 -2.93 -13.13
C ALA A 109 -12.06 -3.03 -13.39
N GLU A 110 -12.84 -3.08 -12.31
CA GLU A 110 -14.30 -3.14 -12.35
C GLU A 110 -14.92 -2.13 -11.39
N ALA A 111 -16.15 -1.71 -11.69
CA ALA A 111 -16.92 -0.85 -10.80
C ALA A 111 -17.29 -1.61 -9.52
N LEU A 112 -17.14 -0.95 -8.39
CA LEU A 112 -17.33 -1.53 -7.06
C LEU A 112 -18.39 -0.74 -6.29
N GLN A 113 -19.35 -1.46 -5.69
CA GLN A 113 -20.27 -0.91 -4.70
C GLN A 113 -19.96 -1.51 -3.34
N ASP A 114 -19.05 -0.86 -2.62
CA ASP A 114 -18.58 -1.29 -1.31
C ASP A 114 -18.37 -0.04 -0.44
N PRO A 115 -19.25 0.20 0.55
CA PRO A 115 -19.12 1.35 1.44
C PRO A 115 -17.84 1.37 2.25
N ALA A 116 -17.30 0.21 2.66
CA ALA A 116 -16.05 0.15 3.42
C ALA A 116 -14.85 0.53 2.55
N ALA A 117 -14.79 0.02 1.31
CA ALA A 117 -13.77 0.42 0.34
C ALA A 117 -13.87 1.92 -0.01
N LYS A 118 -15.08 2.47 -0.15
CA LYS A 118 -15.30 3.91 -0.36
C LYS A 118 -14.82 4.73 0.83
N SER A 119 -15.16 4.31 2.05
CA SER A 119 -14.71 4.97 3.28
C SER A 119 -13.18 4.98 3.37
N ARG A 120 -12.52 3.85 3.07
CA ARG A 120 -11.06 3.77 3.03
C ARG A 120 -10.46 4.68 1.95
N PHE A 121 -11.04 4.74 0.75
CA PHE A 121 -10.60 5.66 -0.30
C PHE A 121 -10.66 7.11 0.19
N LEU A 122 -11.77 7.52 0.81
CA LEU A 122 -11.97 8.89 1.34
C LEU A 122 -11.06 9.19 2.55
N ALA A 123 -10.70 8.20 3.35
CA ALA A 123 -9.72 8.36 4.41
C ALA A 123 -8.32 8.70 3.87
N ILE A 124 -7.97 8.19 2.68
CA ILE A 124 -6.70 8.43 1.99
C ILE A 124 -6.75 9.68 1.11
N HIS A 125 -7.92 10.03 0.59
CA HIS A 125 -8.19 11.20 -0.27
C HIS A 125 -9.36 12.04 0.27
N PRO A 126 -9.22 12.74 1.42
CA PRO A 126 -10.34 13.44 2.07
C PRO A 126 -11.02 14.48 1.18
N TYR A 127 -10.27 15.20 0.35
CA TYR A 127 -10.80 16.18 -0.61
C TYR A 127 -11.82 15.57 -1.58
N ALA A 128 -11.75 14.25 -1.84
CA ALA A 128 -12.68 13.58 -2.76
C ALA A 128 -14.11 13.49 -2.21
N ALA A 129 -14.31 13.72 -0.90
CA ALA A 129 -15.66 13.79 -0.30
C ALA A 129 -16.54 14.84 -0.95
N LEU A 130 -15.95 15.90 -1.54
CA LEU A 130 -16.68 16.95 -2.24
C LEU A 130 -17.48 16.44 -3.46
N TYR A 131 -17.03 15.37 -4.11
CA TYR A 131 -17.62 14.84 -5.35
C TYR A 131 -17.88 13.34 -5.34
N ALA A 132 -17.52 12.64 -4.27
CA ALA A 132 -17.66 11.19 -4.19
C ALA A 132 -19.10 10.67 -4.29
N ASP A 133 -20.08 11.54 -4.03
CA ASP A 133 -21.52 11.25 -4.10
C ASP A 133 -22.19 11.79 -5.38
N PHE A 134 -21.42 12.40 -6.28
CA PHE A 134 -21.98 12.84 -7.56
C PHE A 134 -22.36 11.61 -8.41
N GLY A 135 -23.53 11.67 -9.05
CA GLY A 135 -24.11 10.53 -9.76
C GLY A 135 -23.30 9.99 -10.93
N ASP A 136 -22.29 10.72 -11.42
CA ASP A 136 -21.38 10.28 -12.46
C ASP A 136 -20.08 9.64 -11.92
N PHE A 137 -19.79 9.75 -10.61
CA PHE A 137 -18.62 9.10 -10.00
C PHE A 137 -18.95 7.71 -9.50
N SER A 138 -18.03 6.80 -9.71
CA SER A 138 -18.09 5.43 -9.20
C SER A 138 -16.72 4.99 -8.70
N LEU A 139 -16.71 4.19 -7.63
CA LEU A 139 -15.51 3.54 -7.17
C LEU A 139 -15.18 2.37 -8.10
N PHE A 140 -13.93 2.27 -8.52
CA PHE A 140 -13.38 1.15 -9.27
C PHE A 140 -12.33 0.43 -8.44
N ARG A 141 -12.28 -0.90 -8.58
CA ARG A 141 -11.25 -1.77 -8.01
C ARG A 141 -10.44 -2.37 -9.14
N LEU A 142 -9.13 -2.14 -9.16
CA LEU A 142 -8.18 -2.87 -9.99
C LEU A 142 -7.65 -4.03 -9.16
N THR A 143 -7.89 -5.25 -9.62
CA THR A 143 -7.33 -6.49 -9.05
C THR A 143 -5.98 -6.76 -9.70
N PRO A 144 -4.86 -6.74 -8.95
CA PRO A 144 -3.54 -6.99 -9.48
C PRO A 144 -3.38 -8.42 -10.01
N ALA A 145 -2.85 -8.59 -11.22
CA ALA A 145 -2.43 -9.87 -11.78
C ALA A 145 -0.92 -10.05 -11.72
N ASP A 146 -0.17 -9.00 -12.07
CA ASP A 146 1.29 -8.96 -11.99
C ASP A 146 1.79 -7.52 -11.77
N ALA A 147 3.08 -7.38 -11.45
CA ALA A 147 3.73 -6.09 -11.36
C ALA A 147 5.17 -6.13 -11.89
N GLN A 148 5.59 -5.00 -12.46
CA GLN A 148 6.99 -4.71 -12.76
C GLN A 148 7.49 -3.67 -11.77
N PHE A 149 8.33 -4.08 -10.82
CA PHE A 149 8.97 -3.19 -9.85
C PHE A 149 10.38 -2.85 -10.30
N VAL A 150 10.73 -1.58 -10.24
CA VAL A 150 12.10 -1.08 -10.46
C VAL A 150 12.49 -0.31 -9.21
N GLY A 151 13.39 -0.89 -8.42
CA GLY A 151 13.84 -0.33 -7.14
C GLY A 151 15.03 0.63 -7.25
N GLY A 152 15.38 1.05 -8.48
CA GLY A 152 16.53 1.88 -8.81
C GLY A 152 17.32 1.31 -9.97
N PHE A 153 18.52 1.85 -10.25
CA PHE A 153 19.34 1.41 -11.38
C PHE A 153 19.68 -0.09 -11.28
N ALA A 154 19.43 -0.85 -12.35
CA ALA A 154 19.69 -2.28 -12.48
C ALA A 154 18.95 -3.21 -11.49
N ARG A 155 17.89 -2.76 -10.81
CA ARG A 155 17.07 -3.57 -9.90
C ARG A 155 15.62 -3.66 -10.39
N ALA A 156 15.40 -4.43 -11.45
CA ALA A 156 14.07 -4.69 -11.99
C ALA A 156 13.62 -6.10 -11.60
N HIS A 157 12.40 -6.20 -11.04
CA HIS A 157 11.77 -7.45 -10.64
C HIS A 157 10.39 -7.54 -11.27
N ARG A 158 10.11 -8.69 -11.90
CA ARG A 158 8.73 -9.05 -12.26
C ARG A 158 8.15 -9.86 -11.11
N LEU A 159 7.01 -9.42 -10.61
CA LEU A 159 6.29 -10.02 -9.50
C LEU A 159 4.95 -10.50 -10.03
N ASP A 160 4.68 -11.79 -9.92
CA ASP A 160 3.33 -12.31 -10.14
C ASP A 160 2.41 -11.95 -8.96
N GLY A 161 1.10 -12.17 -9.14
CA GLY A 161 0.13 -11.85 -8.09
C GLY A 161 0.41 -12.55 -6.77
N ALA A 162 0.84 -13.81 -6.79
CA ALA A 162 1.12 -14.59 -5.58
C ALA A 162 2.32 -14.02 -4.79
N THR A 163 3.30 -13.47 -5.49
CA THR A 163 4.48 -12.83 -4.88
C THR A 163 4.20 -11.40 -4.43
N LEU A 164 3.44 -10.64 -5.24
CA LEU A 164 3.14 -9.23 -4.97
C LEU A 164 2.18 -9.06 -3.79
N LEU A 165 1.10 -9.84 -3.77
CA LEU A 165 0.03 -9.69 -2.78
C LEU A 165 0.52 -10.06 -1.37
N PRO A 166 0.02 -9.36 -0.35
CA PRO A 166 0.31 -9.71 1.03
C PRO A 166 -0.37 -11.04 1.41
N ASP A 167 0.10 -11.66 2.48
CA ASP A 167 -0.50 -12.87 3.03
C ASP A 167 -1.98 -12.66 3.37
N ALA A 168 -2.86 -13.50 2.85
CA ALA A 168 -4.30 -13.31 2.95
C ALA A 168 -4.83 -13.49 4.38
N GLU A 169 -4.22 -14.36 5.19
CA GLU A 169 -4.60 -14.58 6.60
C GLU A 169 -4.19 -13.37 7.45
N ALA A 170 -3.00 -12.84 7.22
CA ALA A 170 -2.54 -11.61 7.86
C ALA A 170 -3.44 -10.42 7.49
N VAL A 171 -3.82 -10.28 6.21
CA VAL A 171 -4.75 -9.25 5.75
C VAL A 171 -6.09 -9.35 6.48
N ALA A 172 -6.70 -10.54 6.52
CA ALA A 172 -7.98 -10.75 7.19
C ALA A 172 -7.88 -10.46 8.70
N THR A 173 -6.82 -10.90 9.36
CA THR A 173 -6.58 -10.67 10.79
C THR A 173 -6.46 -9.18 11.11
N ILE A 174 -5.67 -8.44 10.33
CA ILE A 174 -5.48 -7.00 10.56
C ILE A 174 -6.75 -6.23 10.21
N ALA A 175 -7.41 -6.55 9.09
CA ALA A 175 -8.66 -5.88 8.70
C ALA A 175 -9.77 -6.03 9.75
N ALA A 176 -9.90 -7.21 10.36
CA ALA A 176 -10.85 -7.43 11.44
C ALA A 176 -10.52 -6.63 12.72
N ALA A 177 -9.26 -6.27 12.94
CA ALA A 177 -8.81 -5.51 14.11
C ALA A 177 -8.68 -3.99 13.83
N GLU A 178 -8.76 -3.54 12.58
CA GLU A 178 -8.43 -2.18 12.16
C GLU A 178 -9.20 -1.11 12.95
N ASP A 179 -10.52 -1.21 13.03
CA ASP A 179 -11.35 -0.22 13.74
C ASP A 179 -10.95 -0.07 15.22
N GLY A 180 -10.67 -1.19 15.88
CA GLY A 180 -10.21 -1.20 17.28
C GLY A 180 -8.83 -0.56 17.43
N ILE A 181 -7.91 -0.83 16.50
CA ILE A 181 -6.57 -0.23 16.47
C ILE A 181 -6.67 1.28 16.27
N LEU A 182 -7.44 1.73 15.28
CA LEU A 182 -7.66 3.15 14.98
C LEU A 182 -8.26 3.88 16.17
N SER A 183 -9.31 3.32 16.78
CA SER A 183 -9.98 3.89 17.96
C SER A 183 -9.01 4.04 19.12
N HIS A 184 -8.31 2.98 19.48
CA HIS A 184 -7.34 2.98 20.58
C HIS A 184 -6.18 3.98 20.35
N CYS A 185 -5.56 3.95 19.18
CA CYS A 185 -4.44 4.85 18.88
C CYS A 185 -4.86 6.32 18.92
N ASN A 186 -6.04 6.64 18.37
CA ASN A 186 -6.54 8.00 18.32
C ASN A 186 -6.99 8.54 19.67
N HIS A 187 -7.49 7.68 20.57
CA HIS A 187 -7.96 8.08 21.88
C HIS A 187 -6.83 8.11 22.90
N ASP A 188 -6.02 7.05 22.97
CA ASP A 188 -5.08 6.85 24.05
C ASP A 188 -3.64 7.30 23.72
N HIS A 189 -3.31 7.48 22.43
CA HIS A 189 -1.94 7.75 21.99
C HIS A 189 -1.76 8.91 20.99
N PRO A 190 -2.54 10.02 21.08
CA PRO A 190 -2.42 11.14 20.13
C PRO A 190 -1.02 11.75 20.10
N ASP A 191 -0.33 11.82 21.24
CA ASP A 191 1.04 12.34 21.33
C ASP A 191 2.06 11.46 20.60
N ALA A 192 1.83 10.13 20.57
CA ALA A 192 2.69 9.21 19.84
C ALA A 192 2.49 9.39 18.31
N LEU A 193 1.23 9.57 17.87
CA LEU A 193 0.92 9.84 16.47
C LEU A 193 1.52 11.16 16.00
N ALA A 194 1.42 12.22 16.80
CA ALA A 194 2.03 13.52 16.53
C ALA A 194 3.56 13.42 16.45
N ALA A 195 4.20 12.67 17.36
CA ALA A 195 5.64 12.43 17.32
C ALA A 195 6.08 11.71 16.04
N ILE A 196 5.35 10.64 15.64
CA ILE A 196 5.64 9.90 14.41
C ILE A 196 5.44 10.77 13.18
N ALA A 197 4.37 11.61 13.17
CA ALA A 197 4.12 12.53 12.07
C ALA A 197 5.26 13.55 11.90
N ALA A 198 6.02 13.86 12.97
CA ALA A 198 7.09 14.85 12.98
C ALA A 198 6.66 16.20 12.35
N ALA A 199 5.41 16.58 12.62
CA ALA A 199 4.80 17.82 12.09
C ALA A 199 3.73 18.32 13.07
N PRO A 200 3.58 19.65 13.23
CA PRO A 200 2.59 20.20 14.13
C PRO A 200 1.16 19.86 13.70
N GLY A 201 0.26 19.72 14.68
CA GLY A 201 -1.17 19.55 14.49
C GLY A 201 -1.73 18.25 15.08
N ALA A 202 -3.05 18.09 14.98
CA ALA A 202 -3.79 16.95 15.50
C ALA A 202 -3.83 15.82 14.46
N TRP A 203 -2.80 15.00 14.43
CA TRP A 203 -2.72 13.85 13.54
C TRP A 203 -3.53 12.67 14.07
N ARG A 204 -4.30 12.05 13.19
CA ARG A 204 -5.11 10.87 13.50
C ARG A 204 -4.75 9.71 12.58
N MET A 205 -4.71 8.52 13.12
CA MET A 205 -4.59 7.30 12.32
C MET A 205 -5.93 7.04 11.61
N VAL A 206 -5.90 6.91 10.30
CA VAL A 206 -7.11 6.78 9.47
C VAL A 206 -7.18 5.46 8.71
N THR A 207 -6.06 4.76 8.55
CA THR A 207 -5.99 3.39 8.06
C THR A 207 -4.83 2.65 8.73
N ALA A 208 -4.93 1.32 8.83
CA ALA A 208 -3.83 0.42 9.17
C ALA A 208 -3.95 -0.85 8.34
N ASP A 209 -2.80 -1.42 7.93
CA ASP A 209 -2.74 -2.68 7.19
C ASP A 209 -1.43 -3.42 7.48
N VAL A 210 -1.23 -4.55 6.82
CA VAL A 210 -0.05 -5.42 7.02
C VAL A 210 1.29 -4.74 6.71
N ASP A 211 1.29 -3.66 5.92
CA ASP A 211 2.52 -2.99 5.46
C ASP A 211 2.75 -1.62 6.13
N GLY A 212 1.78 -1.10 6.93
CA GLY A 212 1.89 0.22 7.57
C GLY A 212 0.54 0.85 7.92
N PHE A 213 0.53 2.17 8.09
CA PHE A 213 -0.66 2.95 8.45
C PHE A 213 -0.61 4.35 7.84
N ASP A 214 -1.76 5.00 7.73
CA ASP A 214 -1.87 6.39 7.29
C ASP A 214 -2.28 7.28 8.45
N LEU A 215 -1.60 8.42 8.57
CA LEU A 215 -2.00 9.53 9.44
C LEU A 215 -2.59 10.65 8.59
N ALA A 216 -3.71 11.20 9.05
CA ALA A 216 -4.35 12.35 8.44
C ALA A 216 -4.41 13.53 9.41
N GLN A 217 -4.29 14.72 8.85
CA GLN A 217 -4.60 16.01 9.46
C GLN A 217 -5.26 16.87 8.40
N ASP A 218 -6.56 17.13 8.56
CA ASP A 218 -7.37 17.77 7.54
C ASP A 218 -7.27 17.02 6.19
N GLU A 219 -6.90 17.68 5.10
CA GLU A 219 -6.70 17.06 3.79
C GLU A 219 -5.31 16.44 3.59
N ARG A 220 -4.41 16.60 4.57
CA ARG A 220 -3.05 16.06 4.49
C ARG A 220 -3.04 14.63 4.99
N VAL A 221 -2.64 13.70 4.15
CA VAL A 221 -2.48 12.29 4.50
C VAL A 221 -1.05 11.83 4.24
N ARG A 222 -0.45 11.18 5.23
CA ARG A 222 0.93 10.67 5.18
C ARG A 222 0.95 9.18 5.48
N ARG A 223 1.62 8.42 4.63
CA ARG A 223 1.82 6.99 4.83
C ARG A 223 3.09 6.73 5.62
N PHE A 224 3.00 5.85 6.60
CA PHE A 224 4.11 5.30 7.38
C PHE A 224 4.15 3.79 7.20
N ALA A 225 5.29 3.26 6.76
CA ALA A 225 5.47 1.83 6.57
C ALA A 225 6.06 1.20 7.82
N TRP A 226 5.66 -0.05 8.11
CA TRP A 226 6.34 -0.87 9.10
C TRP A 226 7.76 -1.22 8.64
N SER A 227 8.60 -1.67 9.56
CA SER A 227 9.96 -2.15 9.24
C SER A 227 9.92 -3.43 8.40
N ALA A 228 8.92 -4.27 8.64
CA ALA A 228 8.58 -5.49 7.91
C ALA A 228 7.05 -5.70 7.93
N PRO A 229 6.48 -6.53 7.05
CA PRO A 229 5.06 -6.85 7.09
C PRO A 229 4.64 -7.44 8.43
N VAL A 230 3.50 -7.02 8.97
CA VAL A 230 2.95 -7.52 10.23
C VAL A 230 1.71 -8.37 9.99
N ALA A 231 1.50 -9.41 10.81
CA ALA A 231 0.39 -10.33 10.67
C ALA A 231 -0.64 -10.23 11.81
N THR A 232 -0.36 -9.44 12.87
CA THR A 232 -1.21 -9.37 14.07
C THR A 232 -1.28 -7.97 14.65
N ALA A 233 -2.32 -7.68 15.42
CA ALA A 233 -2.45 -6.42 16.18
C ALA A 233 -1.28 -6.22 17.17
N THR A 234 -0.74 -7.29 17.74
CA THR A 234 0.45 -7.23 18.60
C THR A 234 1.67 -6.79 17.81
N GLY A 235 1.84 -7.25 16.56
CA GLY A 235 2.89 -6.79 15.66
C GLY A 235 2.79 -5.29 15.38
N ILE A 236 1.58 -4.79 15.09
CA ILE A 236 1.32 -3.35 14.90
C ILE A 236 1.73 -2.56 16.14
N ARG A 237 1.33 -3.01 17.35
CA ARG A 237 1.71 -2.36 18.60
C ARG A 237 3.24 -2.29 18.75
N THR A 238 3.94 -3.37 18.44
CA THR A 238 5.41 -3.42 18.54
C THR A 238 6.07 -2.40 17.61
N GLU A 239 5.63 -2.33 16.36
CA GLU A 239 6.10 -1.36 15.36
C GLU A 239 5.82 0.10 15.80
N LEU A 240 4.60 0.40 16.27
CA LEU A 240 4.24 1.74 16.74
C LEU A 240 5.09 2.19 17.93
N VAL A 241 5.38 1.29 18.89
CA VAL A 241 6.28 1.58 20.02
C VAL A 241 7.69 1.90 19.52
N ALA A 242 8.22 1.10 18.59
CA ALA A 242 9.54 1.32 18.02
C ALA A 242 9.62 2.66 17.26
N MET A 243 8.63 2.95 16.42
CA MET A 243 8.55 4.20 15.67
C MET A 243 8.41 5.42 16.58
N THR A 244 7.58 5.35 17.62
CA THR A 244 7.42 6.42 18.60
C THR A 244 8.74 6.71 19.33
N LYS A 245 9.47 5.65 19.73
CA LYS A 245 10.76 5.78 20.39
C LYS A 245 11.79 6.45 19.46
N ALA A 246 11.86 6.01 18.22
CA ALA A 246 12.76 6.61 17.22
C ALA A 246 12.44 8.09 16.97
N ALA A 247 11.16 8.42 16.76
CA ALA A 247 10.73 9.81 16.53
C ALA A 247 11.08 10.75 17.70
N ARG A 248 10.87 10.28 18.94
CA ARG A 248 11.23 11.04 20.14
C ARG A 248 12.75 11.20 20.34
N ALA A 249 13.55 10.22 19.92
CA ALA A 249 15.00 10.32 19.95
C ALA A 249 15.50 11.41 18.98
N THR A 250 15.03 11.37 17.72
CA THR A 250 15.36 12.36 16.70
C THR A 250 14.96 13.79 17.12
N ALA A 251 13.80 13.97 17.74
CA ALA A 251 13.34 15.26 18.23
C ALA A 251 14.24 15.86 19.33
N ARG A 252 14.89 15.01 20.16
CA ARG A 252 15.83 15.44 21.21
C ARG A 252 17.20 15.87 20.67
N GLU A 253 17.62 15.31 19.55
CA GLU A 253 18.90 15.62 18.90
C GLU A 253 18.85 16.94 18.12
N THR A 254 17.64 17.41 17.80
CA THR A 254 17.42 18.65 17.01
C THR A 254 17.19 19.89 17.89
N HIS A 255 17.15 19.74 19.22
CA HIS A 255 17.03 20.78 20.24
C HIS A 255 18.27 20.85 21.12
#